data_88a6048a1a94b17e31fde3d62832f867
#
_entry.id   88a6048a1a94b17e31fde3d62832f867
#
_cell.length_a   1.000
_cell.length_b   1.000
_cell.length_c   1.000
_cell.angle_alpha   90.00
_cell.angle_beta   90.00
_cell.angle_gamma   90.00
#
_symmetry.space_group_name_H-M   'P 1'
#
loop_
_entity.id
_entity.type
_entity.pdbx_description
1 polymer ?
#
loop_
_entity_poly.entity_id
_entity_poly.type
_entity_poly.pdbx_seq_one_letter_code
_entity_poly.pdbx_strand_id
1 'polypeptide(L)'
;VIIGFLAAAVLILIWDNYLGDSDEPQVADQVQGEIIQKAEPEAGREAPGSSDNEASIAVLPFVDMSAEQDQEYFSDGISEEILNVLAKNPNLKVTSRSSSFALKGERLDLREVAARLGVNHILEGSVRKSNNQVRITAQLIEAESDSHLWSETYDRELENIFQLQDELSAAIGSVLELKLLGESTIVAASAVASSSISPGISEEVDPDAYLLYLQAAHLRENSNRIEDTIELRDILLQVVEIDPDFANGHARLALATSSVSQYGIIPFAEGSELMMASIDRALELDPKNEIAHRALAIHRGSF
;
A
#
# COMPACT_ATOMS: atom_id res chain seq x y z
N VAL A 1 -53.75 -21.82 5.24
CA VAL A 1 -54.21 -21.29 3.95
C VAL A 1 -53.50 -19.98 3.61
N ILE A 2 -53.21 -19.08 4.57
CA ILE A 2 -52.60 -17.76 4.33
C ILE A 2 -51.12 -17.84 3.88
N ILE A 3 -50.36 -18.81 4.39
CA ILE A 3 -48.93 -19.01 4.06
C ILE A 3 -48.74 -19.48 2.60
N GLY A 4 -49.69 -20.23 2.04
CA GLY A 4 -49.62 -20.71 0.65
C GLY A 4 -49.79 -19.60 -0.40
N PHE A 5 -50.57 -18.56 -0.08
CA PHE A 5 -50.80 -17.44 -0.99
C PHE A 5 -49.59 -16.47 -1.05
N LEU A 6 -48.84 -16.31 0.04
CA LEU A 6 -47.62 -15.50 0.08
C LEU A 6 -46.49 -16.14 -0.74
N ALA A 7 -46.35 -17.46 -0.67
CA ALA A 7 -45.32 -18.17 -1.48
C ALA A 7 -45.59 -18.11 -2.99
N ALA A 8 -46.85 -18.19 -3.39
CA ALA A 8 -47.27 -18.07 -4.80
C ALA A 8 -47.06 -16.65 -5.35
N ALA A 9 -47.28 -15.60 -4.55
CA ALA A 9 -47.07 -14.21 -4.96
C ALA A 9 -45.57 -13.89 -5.17
N VAL A 10 -44.68 -14.44 -4.35
CA VAL A 10 -43.22 -14.27 -4.49
C VAL A 10 -42.68 -14.99 -5.73
N LEU A 11 -43.21 -16.16 -6.06
CA LEU A 11 -42.80 -16.90 -7.27
C LEU A 11 -43.29 -16.21 -8.56
N ILE A 12 -44.43 -15.56 -8.56
CA ILE A 12 -44.93 -14.77 -9.69
C ILE A 12 -44.08 -13.53 -9.93
N LEU A 13 -43.66 -12.83 -8.87
CA LEU A 13 -42.80 -11.67 -8.99
C LEU A 13 -41.38 -12.02 -9.46
N ILE A 14 -40.87 -13.19 -9.13
CA ILE A 14 -39.58 -13.69 -9.63
C ILE A 14 -39.68 -14.10 -11.10
N TRP A 15 -40.80 -14.69 -11.51
CA TRP A 15 -41.06 -15.08 -12.91
C TRP A 15 -41.15 -13.88 -13.85
N ASP A 16 -41.89 -12.83 -13.44
CA ASP A 16 -42.08 -11.60 -14.23
C ASP A 16 -40.77 -10.80 -14.39
N ASN A 17 -39.88 -10.86 -13.39
CA ASN A 17 -38.61 -10.13 -13.41
C ASN A 17 -37.43 -10.87 -14.11
N TYR A 18 -37.53 -12.19 -14.32
CA TYR A 18 -36.43 -12.99 -14.85
C TYR A 18 -36.69 -13.65 -16.22
N LEU A 19 -37.93 -13.72 -16.70
CA LEU A 19 -38.33 -14.44 -17.90
C LEU A 19 -39.29 -13.69 -18.83
N GLY A 20 -39.54 -12.40 -18.62
CA GLY A 20 -40.36 -11.53 -19.44
C GLY A 20 -39.61 -11.01 -20.66
N ASP A 21 -39.85 -11.68 -21.73
CA ASP A 21 -40.06 -11.32 -23.12
C ASP A 21 -39.13 -10.30 -23.80
N SER A 22 -38.46 -10.85 -24.78
CA SER A 22 -37.84 -10.18 -25.92
C SER A 22 -38.88 -9.84 -26.98
N ASP A 23 -39.35 -8.61 -27.01
CA ASP A 23 -40.07 -8.07 -28.17
C ASP A 23 -39.11 -7.21 -29.02
N GLU A 24 -38.72 -7.74 -30.20
CA GLU A 24 -38.18 -6.98 -31.30
C GLU A 24 -39.30 -6.15 -31.97
N PRO A 25 -39.14 -4.88 -32.27
CA PRO A 25 -39.95 -4.20 -33.26
C PRO A 25 -39.29 -4.31 -34.64
N GLN A 26 -39.91 -5.07 -35.51
CA GLN A 26 -39.71 -4.95 -36.96
C GLN A 26 -40.24 -3.57 -37.41
N VAL A 27 -39.38 -2.76 -38.00
CA VAL A 27 -39.82 -1.68 -38.91
C VAL A 27 -39.18 -1.89 -40.24
N ALA A 28 -40.04 -2.13 -41.22
CA ALA A 28 -39.75 -2.29 -42.60
C ALA A 28 -39.40 -0.96 -43.27
N ASP A 29 -38.35 -1.07 -44.10
CA ASP A 29 -38.18 -0.58 -45.49
C ASP A 29 -38.77 0.80 -45.86
N GLN A 30 -37.89 1.61 -46.29
CA GLN A 30 -37.80 2.57 -47.39
C GLN A 30 -37.08 3.88 -46.96
N VAL A 31 -35.91 4.10 -47.49
CA VAL A 31 -35.61 5.17 -48.47
C VAL A 31 -34.20 4.94 -49.03
N GLN A 32 -34.19 4.88 -50.33
CA GLN A 32 -33.07 4.71 -51.23
C GLN A 32 -32.35 6.07 -51.41
N GLY A 33 -31.03 6.04 -51.37
CA GLY A 33 -30.21 7.04 -52.11
C GLY A 33 -29.36 7.92 -51.25
N GLU A 34 -28.13 7.71 -51.33
CA GLU A 34 -27.04 8.64 -51.65
C GLU A 34 -25.76 8.50 -50.75
N ILE A 35 -24.71 8.28 -51.54
CA ILE A 35 -23.30 8.58 -51.19
C ILE A 35 -22.60 7.65 -50.24
N ILE A 36 -22.00 6.61 -50.80
CA ILE A 36 -20.80 5.93 -50.32
C ILE A 36 -19.64 6.93 -50.31
N GLN A 37 -19.39 7.57 -49.19
CA GLN A 37 -18.05 8.07 -48.86
C GLN A 37 -17.32 7.00 -48.08
N LYS A 38 -16.34 6.43 -48.77
CA LYS A 38 -15.34 5.52 -48.32
C LYS A 38 -14.67 6.08 -47.05
N ALA A 39 -15.08 5.66 -45.85
CA ALA A 39 -14.34 5.86 -44.65
C ALA A 39 -13.10 4.96 -44.71
N GLU A 40 -11.96 5.54 -44.91
CA GLU A 40 -10.67 4.91 -44.60
C GLU A 40 -10.67 4.43 -43.15
N PRO A 41 -10.06 3.28 -42.83
CA PRO A 41 -9.89 2.88 -41.47
C PRO A 41 -8.97 3.88 -40.78
N GLU A 42 -9.49 4.65 -39.83
CA GLU A 42 -8.65 5.38 -38.87
C GLU A 42 -7.82 4.36 -38.09
N ALA A 43 -6.69 4.04 -38.66
CA ALA A 43 -5.56 3.51 -37.90
C ALA A 43 -5.07 4.63 -37.00
N GLY A 44 -5.15 4.44 -35.70
CA GLY A 44 -4.47 5.34 -34.76
C GLY A 44 -5.36 5.92 -33.66
N ARG A 45 -6.11 5.12 -32.93
CA ARG A 45 -6.17 5.38 -31.49
C ARG A 45 -4.94 4.73 -30.90
N GLU A 46 -3.86 5.48 -30.91
CA GLU A 46 -2.77 5.24 -29.99
C GLU A 46 -3.40 5.16 -28.59
N ALA A 47 -3.25 4.02 -27.94
CA ALA A 47 -3.39 3.93 -26.51
C ALA A 47 -2.58 5.09 -25.91
N PRO A 48 -3.01 5.77 -24.83
CA PRO A 48 -2.23 6.83 -24.23
C PRO A 48 -0.84 6.26 -24.01
N GLY A 49 0.14 6.79 -24.76
CA GLY A 49 1.51 6.35 -24.72
C GLY A 49 1.97 6.41 -23.27
N SER A 50 2.25 5.27 -22.69
CA SER A 50 3.17 5.18 -21.58
C SER A 50 4.41 5.94 -22.07
N SER A 51 4.75 7.02 -21.39
CA SER A 51 6.06 7.62 -21.54
C SER A 51 7.06 6.55 -21.12
N ASP A 52 7.71 5.89 -22.10
CA ASP A 52 8.62 4.74 -21.92
C ASP A 52 9.88 5.08 -21.08
N ASN A 53 9.86 6.21 -20.37
CA ASN A 53 11.00 6.71 -19.65
C ASN A 53 10.71 7.07 -18.17
N GLU A 54 9.56 6.69 -17.63
CA GLU A 54 9.23 6.95 -16.22
C GLU A 54 9.59 5.72 -15.37
N ALA A 55 10.51 5.90 -14.40
CA ALA A 55 10.86 4.81 -13.49
C ALA A 55 9.62 4.40 -12.69
N SER A 56 9.27 3.13 -12.79
CA SER A 56 8.15 2.55 -12.06
C SER A 56 8.61 1.30 -11.32
N ILE A 57 8.14 1.17 -10.05
CA ILE A 57 8.58 0.10 -9.15
C ILE A 57 7.39 -0.46 -8.37
N ALA A 58 7.42 -1.77 -8.16
CA ALA A 58 6.61 -2.45 -7.17
C ALA A 58 7.51 -3.01 -6.07
N VAL A 59 7.15 -2.77 -4.82
CA VAL A 59 7.77 -3.41 -3.66
C VAL A 59 6.93 -4.62 -3.30
N LEU A 60 7.48 -5.82 -3.48
CA LEU A 60 6.81 -7.05 -3.07
C LEU A 60 6.97 -7.28 -1.56
N PRO A 61 6.03 -8.00 -0.93
CA PRO A 61 6.21 -8.42 0.45
C PRO A 61 7.50 -9.21 0.64
N PHE A 62 8.36 -8.78 1.56
CA PHE A 62 9.59 -9.47 1.87
C PHE A 62 9.30 -10.79 2.58
N VAL A 63 10.10 -11.79 2.28
CA VAL A 63 9.92 -13.14 2.84
C VAL A 63 10.51 -13.20 4.24
N ASP A 64 9.73 -13.68 5.22
CA ASP A 64 10.26 -14.00 6.53
C ASP A 64 11.16 -15.25 6.46
N MET A 65 12.44 -15.05 6.76
CA MET A 65 13.47 -16.10 6.84
C MET A 65 13.97 -16.30 8.26
N SER A 66 13.23 -15.84 9.27
CA SER A 66 13.53 -16.10 10.67
C SER A 66 13.39 -17.58 11.01
N ALA A 67 14.06 -18.02 12.08
CA ALA A 67 14.14 -19.47 12.39
C ALA A 67 12.76 -20.09 12.67
N GLU A 68 11.86 -19.35 13.31
CA GLU A 68 10.53 -19.82 13.70
C GLU A 68 9.45 -19.44 12.69
N GLN A 69 9.77 -18.60 11.70
CA GLN A 69 8.85 -18.09 10.66
C GLN A 69 7.57 -17.44 11.25
N ASP A 70 7.70 -16.78 12.37
CA ASP A 70 6.63 -16.10 13.12
C ASP A 70 6.73 -14.57 13.05
N GLN A 71 7.65 -14.05 12.22
CA GLN A 71 7.92 -12.61 12.06
C GLN A 71 7.35 -12.04 10.74
N GLU A 72 6.29 -12.67 10.22
CA GLU A 72 5.66 -12.21 8.97
C GLU A 72 5.19 -10.75 9.07
N TYR A 73 4.61 -10.36 10.22
CA TYR A 73 4.19 -9.00 10.48
C TYR A 73 5.35 -7.99 10.37
N PHE A 74 6.55 -8.42 10.79
CA PHE A 74 7.75 -7.58 10.72
C PHE A 74 8.25 -7.44 9.29
N SER A 75 8.31 -8.54 8.52
CA SER A 75 8.70 -8.54 7.11
C SER A 75 7.74 -7.71 6.25
N ASP A 76 6.44 -7.84 6.47
CA ASP A 76 5.41 -7.05 5.81
C ASP A 76 5.53 -5.56 6.15
N GLY A 77 5.71 -5.26 7.43
CA GLY A 77 5.87 -3.89 7.89
C GLY A 77 7.10 -3.21 7.30
N ILE A 78 8.25 -3.88 7.26
CA ILE A 78 9.46 -3.35 6.60
C ILE A 78 9.20 -3.07 5.12
N SER A 79 8.52 -3.98 4.41
CA SER A 79 8.17 -3.78 2.99
C SER A 79 7.26 -2.57 2.79
N GLU A 80 6.28 -2.36 3.68
CA GLU A 80 5.39 -1.19 3.66
C GLU A 80 6.15 0.11 3.89
N GLU A 81 7.03 0.15 4.88
CA GLU A 81 7.81 1.36 5.18
C GLU A 81 8.78 1.73 4.04
N ILE A 82 9.46 0.74 3.43
CA ILE A 82 10.28 0.96 2.24
C ILE A 82 9.42 1.54 1.10
N LEU A 83 8.24 0.97 0.84
CA LEU A 83 7.31 1.47 -0.16
C LEU A 83 6.92 2.92 0.13
N ASN A 84 6.59 3.25 1.38
CA ASN A 84 6.20 4.59 1.80
C ASN A 84 7.33 5.61 1.59
N VAL A 85 8.58 5.25 1.88
CA VAL A 85 9.73 6.13 1.66
C VAL A 85 9.97 6.32 0.16
N LEU A 86 9.92 5.26 -0.66
CA LEU A 86 10.06 5.36 -2.11
C LEU A 86 8.95 6.19 -2.75
N ALA A 87 7.72 6.11 -2.24
CA ALA A 87 6.58 6.88 -2.75
C ALA A 87 6.70 8.40 -2.52
N LYS A 88 7.59 8.85 -1.63
CA LYS A 88 7.89 10.27 -1.44
C LYS A 88 8.75 10.86 -2.58
N ASN A 89 9.38 10.01 -3.40
CA ASN A 89 10.17 10.48 -4.55
C ASN A 89 9.23 10.84 -5.71
N PRO A 90 9.14 12.12 -6.12
CA PRO A 90 8.21 12.56 -7.18
C PRO A 90 8.58 12.04 -8.58
N ASN A 91 9.79 11.54 -8.77
CA ASN A 91 10.27 11.01 -10.06
C ASN A 91 10.07 9.48 -10.16
N LEU A 92 9.47 8.86 -9.16
CA LEU A 92 9.29 7.42 -9.09
C LEU A 92 7.81 7.07 -8.96
N LYS A 93 7.28 6.33 -9.93
CA LYS A 93 5.94 5.77 -9.84
C LYS A 93 5.98 4.48 -9.03
N VAL A 94 5.46 4.53 -7.80
CA VAL A 94 5.42 3.38 -6.90
C VAL A 94 4.03 2.76 -6.90
N THR A 95 3.95 1.43 -7.09
CA THR A 95 2.68 0.70 -7.01
C THR A 95 2.15 0.71 -5.59
N SER A 96 0.82 0.78 -5.44
CA SER A 96 0.18 0.77 -4.11
C SER A 96 0.48 -0.54 -3.37
N ARG A 97 0.57 -0.45 -2.05
CA ARG A 97 0.73 -1.62 -1.19
C ARG A 97 -0.34 -2.69 -1.47
N SER A 98 -1.61 -2.31 -1.53
CA SER A 98 -2.70 -3.26 -1.75
C SER A 98 -2.53 -4.07 -3.03
N SER A 99 -2.01 -3.46 -4.10
CA SER A 99 -1.76 -4.16 -5.36
C SER A 99 -0.57 -5.12 -5.26
N SER A 100 0.54 -4.68 -4.64
CA SER A 100 1.73 -5.52 -4.47
C SER A 100 1.46 -6.71 -3.54
N PHE A 101 0.78 -6.47 -2.42
CA PHE A 101 0.48 -7.49 -1.42
C PHE A 101 -0.62 -8.47 -1.84
N ALA A 102 -1.48 -8.09 -2.79
CA ALA A 102 -2.45 -9.02 -3.37
C ALA A 102 -1.78 -10.23 -4.07
N LEU A 103 -0.51 -10.09 -4.47
CA LEU A 103 0.28 -11.17 -5.09
C LEU A 103 1.07 -12.01 -4.08
N LYS A 104 0.93 -11.74 -2.78
CA LYS A 104 1.65 -12.48 -1.73
C LYS A 104 1.34 -13.97 -1.77
N GLY A 105 2.39 -14.78 -1.83
CA GLY A 105 2.26 -16.25 -1.88
C GLY A 105 1.93 -16.83 -3.27
N GLU A 106 1.66 -16.00 -4.27
CA GLU A 106 1.53 -16.46 -5.65
C GLU A 106 2.90 -16.82 -6.23
N ARG A 107 2.95 -17.92 -6.98
CA ARG A 107 4.17 -18.34 -7.69
C ARG A 107 4.11 -17.84 -9.13
N LEU A 108 4.40 -16.57 -9.32
CA LEU A 108 4.39 -15.92 -10.61
C LEU A 108 5.81 -15.65 -11.10
N ASP A 109 5.99 -15.62 -12.43
CA ASP A 109 7.18 -15.06 -13.05
C ASP A 109 7.21 -13.55 -12.82
N LEU A 110 8.41 -12.98 -12.57
CA LEU A 110 8.55 -11.55 -12.29
C LEU A 110 8.05 -10.66 -13.44
N ARG A 111 8.14 -11.12 -14.68
CA ARG A 111 7.57 -10.41 -15.84
C ARG A 111 6.04 -10.37 -15.77
N GLU A 112 5.42 -11.46 -15.33
CA GLU A 112 3.98 -11.51 -15.13
C GLU A 112 3.55 -10.58 -13.98
N VAL A 113 4.29 -10.58 -12.87
CA VAL A 113 4.08 -9.66 -11.75
C VAL A 113 4.17 -8.21 -12.22
N ALA A 114 5.24 -7.85 -12.95
CA ALA A 114 5.44 -6.50 -13.46
C ALA A 114 4.33 -6.08 -14.43
N ALA A 115 3.91 -6.97 -15.32
CA ALA A 115 2.80 -6.69 -16.25
C ALA A 115 1.47 -6.47 -15.52
N ARG A 116 1.16 -7.26 -14.49
CA ARG A 116 -0.06 -7.10 -13.67
C ARG A 116 -0.06 -5.79 -12.88
N LEU A 117 1.10 -5.38 -12.37
CA LEU A 117 1.26 -4.17 -11.57
C LEU A 117 1.54 -2.91 -12.40
N GLY A 118 1.84 -3.07 -13.70
CA GLY A 118 2.14 -1.96 -14.61
C GLY A 118 3.43 -1.23 -14.25
N VAL A 119 4.50 -1.98 -13.93
CA VAL A 119 5.81 -1.47 -13.52
C VAL A 119 6.93 -2.08 -14.35
N ASN A 120 8.07 -1.37 -14.40
CA ASN A 120 9.28 -1.83 -15.09
C ASN A 120 10.29 -2.47 -14.12
N HIS A 121 10.20 -2.17 -12.83
CA HIS A 121 11.12 -2.67 -11.81
C HIS A 121 10.36 -3.31 -10.66
N ILE A 122 11.01 -4.31 -10.06
CA ILE A 122 10.50 -5.03 -8.88
C ILE A 122 11.57 -4.99 -7.80
N LEU A 123 11.17 -4.59 -6.60
CA LEU A 123 11.95 -4.77 -5.40
C LEU A 123 11.42 -5.99 -4.66
N GLU A 124 12.25 -6.98 -4.47
CA GLU A 124 11.98 -8.13 -3.63
C GLU A 124 13.04 -8.30 -2.56
N GLY A 125 12.76 -9.10 -1.56
CA GLY A 125 13.73 -9.32 -0.50
C GLY A 125 13.28 -10.31 0.55
N SER A 126 14.13 -10.43 1.57
CA SER A 126 13.88 -11.25 2.74
C SER A 126 14.33 -10.54 4.01
N VAL A 127 13.64 -10.85 5.09
CA VAL A 127 13.96 -10.35 6.43
C VAL A 127 14.22 -11.54 7.35
N ARG A 128 15.27 -11.44 8.15
CA ARG A 128 15.54 -12.39 9.22
C ARG A 128 15.79 -11.63 10.51
N LYS A 129 14.92 -11.83 11.48
CA LYS A 129 15.05 -11.29 12.82
C LYS A 129 15.56 -12.37 13.78
N SER A 130 16.52 -12.03 14.61
CA SER A 130 17.04 -12.90 15.67
C SER A 130 17.40 -12.03 16.88
N ASN A 131 16.62 -12.10 17.93
CA ASN A 131 16.73 -11.20 19.08
C ASN A 131 16.68 -9.73 18.63
N ASN A 132 17.72 -8.96 18.94
CA ASN A 132 17.88 -7.56 18.57
C ASN A 132 18.58 -7.34 17.21
N GLN A 133 18.89 -8.39 16.47
CA GLN A 133 19.57 -8.32 15.17
C GLN A 133 18.57 -8.55 14.04
N VAL A 134 18.64 -7.69 13.03
CA VAL A 134 17.86 -7.79 11.81
C VAL A 134 18.77 -7.85 10.62
N ARG A 135 18.58 -8.87 9.78
CA ARG A 135 19.22 -8.97 8.47
C ARG A 135 18.16 -8.79 7.40
N ILE A 136 18.37 -7.81 6.52
CA ILE A 136 17.54 -7.58 5.34
C ILE A 136 18.38 -7.80 4.10
N THR A 137 17.90 -8.66 3.20
CA THR A 137 18.44 -8.78 1.85
C THR A 137 17.41 -8.20 0.89
N ALA A 138 17.84 -7.26 0.06
CA ALA A 138 16.97 -6.61 -0.91
C ALA A 138 17.60 -6.66 -2.30
N GLN A 139 16.76 -6.81 -3.33
CA GLN A 139 17.17 -6.96 -4.72
C GLN A 139 16.24 -6.13 -5.60
N LEU A 140 16.82 -5.27 -6.43
CA LEU A 140 16.13 -4.52 -7.45
C LEU A 140 16.32 -5.21 -8.81
N ILE A 141 15.23 -5.54 -9.45
CA ILE A 141 15.20 -6.34 -10.68
C ILE A 141 14.52 -5.54 -11.78
N GLU A 142 15.14 -5.49 -12.96
CA GLU A 142 14.49 -5.03 -14.18
C GLU A 142 13.63 -6.18 -14.73
N ALA A 143 12.32 -5.98 -14.77
CA ALA A 143 11.38 -7.06 -15.03
C ALA A 143 11.43 -7.57 -16.48
N GLU A 144 11.72 -6.71 -17.47
CA GLU A 144 11.77 -7.11 -18.87
C GLU A 144 12.91 -8.08 -19.16
N SER A 145 14.10 -7.79 -18.63
CA SER A 145 15.32 -8.59 -18.84
C SER A 145 15.49 -9.69 -17.79
N ASP A 146 14.74 -9.67 -16.70
CA ASP A 146 14.93 -10.50 -15.51
C ASP A 146 16.36 -10.38 -14.95
N SER A 147 16.86 -9.14 -14.93
CA SER A 147 18.23 -8.84 -14.54
C SER A 147 18.29 -8.08 -13.24
N HIS A 148 19.13 -8.52 -12.31
CA HIS A 148 19.40 -7.79 -11.08
C HIS A 148 20.17 -6.50 -11.40
N LEU A 149 19.57 -5.35 -11.09
CA LEU A 149 20.21 -4.05 -11.18
C LEU A 149 21.04 -3.75 -9.95
N TRP A 150 20.58 -4.28 -8.81
CA TRP A 150 21.21 -4.07 -7.52
C TRP A 150 20.80 -5.19 -6.54
N SER A 151 21.70 -5.56 -5.65
CA SER A 151 21.45 -6.52 -4.57
C SER A 151 22.39 -6.24 -3.41
N GLU A 152 21.83 -6.05 -2.23
CA GLU A 152 22.61 -5.83 -1.00
C GLU A 152 22.00 -6.53 0.20
N THR A 153 22.84 -6.77 1.20
CA THR A 153 22.42 -7.33 2.49
C THR A 153 22.88 -6.39 3.61
N TYR A 154 21.92 -6.03 4.45
CA TYR A 154 22.11 -5.16 5.60
C TYR A 154 21.97 -5.95 6.88
N ASP A 155 22.96 -5.81 7.76
CA ASP A 155 22.93 -6.34 9.12
C ASP A 155 22.88 -5.14 10.09
N ARG A 156 21.81 -5.00 10.85
CA ARG A 156 21.60 -3.88 11.79
C ARG A 156 21.00 -4.38 13.10
N GLU A 157 21.15 -3.57 14.13
CA GLU A 157 20.36 -3.71 15.34
C GLU A 157 18.97 -3.11 15.12
N LEU A 158 17.97 -3.65 15.80
CA LEU A 158 16.58 -3.22 15.65
C LEU A 158 16.39 -1.71 15.92
N GLU A 159 17.18 -1.17 16.86
CA GLU A 159 17.22 0.26 17.18
C GLU A 159 17.57 1.16 15.99
N ASN A 160 18.27 0.61 14.99
CA ASN A 160 18.71 1.33 13.80
C ASN A 160 17.84 1.05 12.56
N ILE A 161 16.65 0.51 12.75
CA ILE A 161 15.81 0.05 11.63
C ILE A 161 15.35 1.19 10.70
N PHE A 162 15.06 2.36 11.25
CA PHE A 162 14.67 3.53 10.45
C PHE A 162 15.83 4.04 9.59
N GLN A 163 17.03 4.11 10.15
CA GLN A 163 18.22 4.48 9.39
C GLN A 163 18.45 3.49 8.24
N LEU A 164 18.21 2.21 8.48
CA LEU A 164 18.31 1.17 7.44
C LEU A 164 17.29 1.39 6.33
N GLN A 165 16.04 1.75 6.66
CA GLN A 165 15.00 2.04 5.67
C GLN A 165 15.38 3.23 4.79
N ASP A 166 15.92 4.28 5.37
CA ASP A 166 16.40 5.45 4.64
C ASP A 166 17.60 5.11 3.74
N GLU A 167 18.59 4.36 4.25
CA GLU A 167 19.74 3.90 3.49
C GLU A 167 19.33 3.06 2.27
N LEU A 168 18.42 2.11 2.47
CA LEU A 168 17.91 1.22 1.43
C LEU A 168 17.12 1.99 0.36
N SER A 169 16.26 2.90 0.79
CA SER A 169 15.46 3.72 -0.14
C SER A 169 16.33 4.68 -0.94
N ALA A 170 17.36 5.27 -0.33
CA ALA A 170 18.33 6.12 -1.01
C ALA A 170 19.14 5.32 -2.04
N ALA A 171 19.58 4.11 -1.70
CA ALA A 171 20.32 3.22 -2.62
C ALA A 171 19.46 2.86 -3.85
N ILE A 172 18.20 2.47 -3.63
CA ILE A 172 17.26 2.13 -4.70
C ILE A 172 16.99 3.35 -5.59
N GLY A 173 16.70 4.51 -4.99
CA GLY A 173 16.46 5.76 -5.71
C GLY A 173 17.64 6.13 -6.62
N SER A 174 18.87 6.04 -6.10
CA SER A 174 20.08 6.33 -6.85
C SER A 174 20.29 5.39 -8.04
N VAL A 175 20.04 4.09 -7.88
CA VAL A 175 20.16 3.11 -8.98
C VAL A 175 19.13 3.40 -10.07
N LEU A 176 17.89 3.72 -9.71
CA LEU A 176 16.84 4.03 -10.67
C LEU A 176 17.08 5.37 -11.39
N GLU A 177 17.57 6.40 -10.71
CA GLU A 177 17.93 7.68 -11.32
C GLU A 177 19.06 7.51 -12.36
N LEU A 178 20.09 6.71 -12.05
CA LEU A 178 21.18 6.42 -13.00
C LEU A 178 20.66 5.71 -14.25
N LYS A 179 19.71 4.81 -14.13
CA LYS A 179 19.08 4.13 -15.28
C LYS A 179 18.29 5.10 -16.15
N LEU A 180 17.56 6.06 -15.56
CA LEU A 180 16.80 7.07 -16.29
C LEU A 180 17.69 8.04 -17.05
N LEU A 181 18.90 8.35 -16.54
CA LEU A 181 19.85 9.29 -17.15
C LEU A 181 20.64 8.67 -18.30
N GLY A 182 20.47 7.37 -18.59
CA GLY A 182 21.17 6.64 -19.65
C GLY A 182 22.62 6.31 -19.31
N GLU A 183 23.11 5.16 -19.73
CA GLU A 183 24.34 4.45 -19.34
C GLU A 183 25.70 5.18 -19.49
N SER A 184 25.73 6.49 -19.63
CA SER A 184 27.01 7.21 -19.87
C SER A 184 27.81 7.57 -18.63
N THR A 185 27.39 7.19 -17.40
CA THR A 185 28.10 7.67 -16.19
C THR A 185 28.26 6.58 -15.10
N ILE A 186 28.65 5.37 -15.47
CA ILE A 186 28.84 4.25 -14.50
C ILE A 186 30.03 4.46 -13.52
N VAL A 187 30.83 5.50 -13.67
CA VAL A 187 32.06 5.70 -12.88
C VAL A 187 31.86 6.54 -11.61
N ALA A 188 30.70 7.14 -11.40
CA ALA A 188 30.46 8.07 -10.28
C ALA A 188 29.60 7.52 -9.12
N ALA A 189 29.05 6.31 -9.24
CA ALA A 189 28.09 5.78 -8.27
C ALA A 189 28.65 5.51 -6.85
N SER A 190 29.96 5.37 -6.70
CA SER A 190 30.61 5.18 -5.39
C SER A 190 30.84 6.49 -4.60
N ALA A 191 30.57 7.64 -5.19
CA ALA A 191 30.88 8.95 -4.59
C ALA A 191 29.63 9.76 -4.19
N VAL A 192 28.43 9.38 -4.60
CA VAL A 192 27.21 10.17 -4.39
C VAL A 192 26.39 9.75 -3.17
N ALA A 193 26.77 8.67 -2.49
CA ALA A 193 26.15 8.24 -1.23
C ALA A 193 26.26 9.25 -0.06
N SER A 194 26.77 10.46 -0.31
CA SER A 194 27.04 11.46 0.73
C SER A 194 26.36 12.81 0.50
N SER A 195 25.47 12.99 -0.47
CA SER A 195 24.85 14.30 -0.69
C SER A 195 23.33 14.24 -0.51
N SER A 196 22.91 14.58 0.68
CA SER A 196 21.75 15.38 1.05
C SER A 196 20.40 15.03 0.40
N ILE A 197 19.85 13.85 0.75
CA ILE A 197 18.44 13.80 1.09
C ILE A 197 18.40 14.28 2.54
N SER A 198 17.74 15.40 2.81
CA SER A 198 17.49 15.83 4.20
C SER A 198 16.86 14.65 4.92
N PRO A 199 17.40 14.18 6.05
CA PRO A 199 16.75 13.14 6.81
C PRO A 199 15.39 13.71 7.20
N GLY A 200 14.33 13.15 6.65
CA GLY A 200 13.04 13.27 7.26
C GLY A 200 13.23 12.71 8.66
N ILE A 201 13.10 13.57 9.66
CA ILE A 201 13.18 13.39 11.08
C ILE A 201 13.40 11.91 11.42
N SER A 202 14.64 11.51 11.71
CA SER A 202 14.92 10.24 12.36
C SER A 202 14.40 10.40 13.81
N GLU A 203 13.10 10.14 13.99
CA GLU A 203 12.57 9.86 15.31
C GLU A 203 13.35 8.66 15.83
N GLU A 204 14.01 8.83 16.95
CA GLU A 204 14.62 7.73 17.70
C GLU A 204 13.45 7.01 18.38
N VAL A 205 12.77 6.13 17.62
CA VAL A 205 11.60 5.40 18.10
C VAL A 205 12.07 4.21 18.92
N ASP A 206 11.41 3.99 20.06
CA ASP A 206 11.67 2.81 20.88
C ASP A 206 11.43 1.50 20.08
N PRO A 207 12.39 0.55 20.06
CA PRO A 207 12.28 -0.68 19.28
C PRO A 207 11.07 -1.54 19.62
N ASP A 208 10.67 -1.61 20.89
CA ASP A 208 9.52 -2.39 21.34
C ASP A 208 8.22 -1.71 20.90
N ALA A 209 8.15 -0.36 20.96
CA ALA A 209 7.04 0.41 20.43
C ALA A 209 6.91 0.19 18.90
N TYR A 210 8.04 0.18 18.18
CA TYR A 210 8.03 -0.04 16.74
C TYR A 210 7.55 -1.44 16.35
N LEU A 211 7.99 -2.48 17.07
CA LEU A 211 7.49 -3.84 16.82
C LEU A 211 5.98 -3.96 17.01
N LEU A 212 5.45 -3.38 18.08
CA LEU A 212 4.01 -3.34 18.30
C LEU A 212 3.27 -2.54 17.23
N TYR A 213 3.86 -1.43 16.76
CA TYR A 213 3.32 -0.65 15.65
C TYR A 213 3.21 -1.46 14.35
N LEU A 214 4.23 -2.26 14.00
CA LEU A 214 4.20 -3.15 12.85
C LEU A 214 3.18 -4.29 13.02
N GLN A 215 3.07 -4.85 14.23
CA GLN A 215 2.04 -5.84 14.55
C GLN A 215 0.64 -5.24 14.37
N ALA A 216 0.41 -4.03 14.85
CA ALA A 216 -0.85 -3.32 14.65
C ALA A 216 -1.16 -3.08 13.17
N ALA A 217 -0.15 -2.73 12.36
CA ALA A 217 -0.31 -2.54 10.92
C ALA A 217 -0.73 -3.84 10.23
N HIS A 218 -0.07 -4.94 10.55
CA HIS A 218 -0.40 -6.28 10.02
C HIS A 218 -1.80 -6.74 10.42
N LEU A 219 -2.17 -6.57 11.70
CA LEU A 219 -3.50 -6.91 12.21
C LEU A 219 -4.59 -6.16 11.46
N ARG A 220 -4.43 -4.85 11.24
CA ARG A 220 -5.40 -4.01 10.51
C ARG A 220 -5.76 -4.55 9.13
N GLU A 221 -4.82 -5.18 8.45
CA GLU A 221 -4.99 -5.60 7.06
C GLU A 221 -5.52 -7.02 6.92
N ASN A 222 -5.22 -7.86 7.87
CA ASN A 222 -5.60 -9.27 7.84
C ASN A 222 -6.90 -9.54 8.61
N SER A 223 -7.58 -8.48 9.09
CA SER A 223 -8.66 -8.58 10.03
C SER A 223 -9.93 -7.88 9.54
N ASN A 224 -11.06 -8.58 9.66
CA ASN A 224 -12.39 -8.07 9.32
C ASN A 224 -13.37 -8.20 10.50
N ARG A 225 -12.88 -8.45 11.70
CA ARG A 225 -13.73 -8.70 12.89
C ARG A 225 -13.68 -7.51 13.85
N ILE A 226 -14.73 -7.34 14.62
CA ILE A 226 -14.81 -6.26 15.63
C ILE A 226 -13.76 -6.47 16.71
N GLU A 227 -13.55 -7.70 17.13
CA GLU A 227 -12.56 -8.07 18.15
C GLU A 227 -11.15 -7.61 17.75
N ASP A 228 -10.81 -7.79 16.48
CA ASP A 228 -9.51 -7.42 15.95
C ASP A 228 -9.34 -5.88 15.92
N THR A 229 -10.44 -5.14 15.73
CA THR A 229 -10.40 -3.67 15.81
C THR A 229 -10.14 -3.18 17.25
N ILE A 230 -10.66 -3.91 18.25
CA ILE A 230 -10.38 -3.63 19.66
C ILE A 230 -8.91 -3.94 19.97
N GLU A 231 -8.44 -5.12 19.57
CA GLU A 231 -7.05 -5.55 19.75
C GLU A 231 -6.07 -4.59 19.09
N LEU A 232 -6.36 -4.17 17.86
CA LEU A 232 -5.58 -3.16 17.14
C LEU A 232 -5.41 -1.87 17.95
N ARG A 233 -6.51 -1.34 18.50
CA ARG A 233 -6.47 -0.15 19.33
C ARG A 233 -5.67 -0.37 20.62
N ASP A 234 -5.84 -1.51 21.26
CA ASP A 234 -5.15 -1.85 22.51
C ASP A 234 -3.64 -2.02 22.30
N ILE A 235 -3.21 -2.58 21.17
CA ILE A 235 -1.79 -2.61 20.77
C ILE A 235 -1.27 -1.17 20.58
N LEU A 236 -2.01 -0.31 19.86
CA LEU A 236 -1.58 1.06 19.62
C LEU A 236 -1.56 1.93 20.89
N LEU A 237 -2.39 1.64 21.89
CA LEU A 237 -2.27 2.25 23.21
C LEU A 237 -0.94 1.87 23.88
N GLN A 238 -0.51 0.61 23.79
CA GLN A 238 0.79 0.20 24.32
C GLN A 238 1.94 0.87 23.54
N VAL A 239 1.82 1.03 22.22
CA VAL A 239 2.82 1.77 21.42
C VAL A 239 3.07 3.16 21.98
N VAL A 240 2.01 3.96 22.21
CA VAL A 240 2.15 5.33 22.69
C VAL A 240 2.44 5.43 24.21
N GLU A 241 2.24 4.36 24.95
CA GLU A 241 2.67 4.23 26.35
C GLU A 241 4.18 3.98 26.45
N ILE A 242 4.72 3.11 25.58
CA ILE A 242 6.16 2.82 25.52
C ILE A 242 6.92 4.01 24.94
N ASP A 243 6.42 4.58 23.84
CA ASP A 243 7.03 5.74 23.17
C ASP A 243 6.01 6.86 22.97
N PRO A 244 5.89 7.80 23.93
CA PRO A 244 4.95 8.92 23.85
C PRO A 244 5.30 9.97 22.79
N ASP A 245 6.49 9.89 22.19
CA ASP A 245 6.96 10.81 21.17
C ASP A 245 6.87 10.22 19.75
N PHE A 246 6.33 9.02 19.61
CA PHE A 246 6.14 8.37 18.32
C PHE A 246 4.90 8.92 17.58
N ALA A 247 5.10 9.89 16.68
CA ALA A 247 4.03 10.58 15.93
C ALA A 247 3.10 9.61 15.17
N ASN A 248 3.67 8.62 14.47
CA ASN A 248 2.89 7.63 13.71
C ASN A 248 2.07 6.71 14.62
N GLY A 249 2.56 6.40 15.81
CA GLY A 249 1.81 5.65 16.83
C GLY A 249 0.53 6.38 17.23
N HIS A 250 0.63 7.66 17.57
CA HIS A 250 -0.53 8.50 17.88
C HIS A 250 -1.48 8.66 16.69
N ALA A 251 -0.97 8.88 15.50
CA ALA A 251 -1.79 9.04 14.29
C ALA A 251 -2.61 7.78 13.97
N ARG A 252 -2.02 6.59 14.11
CA ARG A 252 -2.74 5.31 13.92
C ARG A 252 -3.72 5.03 15.06
N LEU A 253 -3.38 5.37 16.30
CA LEU A 253 -4.28 5.27 17.46
C LEU A 253 -5.56 6.11 17.26
N ALA A 254 -5.44 7.30 16.68
CA ALA A 254 -6.59 8.13 16.35
C ALA A 254 -7.55 7.40 15.40
N LEU A 255 -7.03 6.78 14.32
CA LEU A 255 -7.83 6.02 13.36
C LEU A 255 -8.49 4.78 13.99
N ALA A 256 -7.75 4.03 14.80
CA ALA A 256 -8.28 2.86 15.51
C ALA A 256 -9.38 3.26 16.50
N THR A 257 -9.19 4.37 17.22
CA THR A 257 -10.20 4.92 18.15
C THR A 257 -11.48 5.31 17.40
N SER A 258 -11.36 5.93 16.22
CA SER A 258 -12.51 6.22 15.36
C SER A 258 -13.29 4.95 15.01
N SER A 259 -12.59 3.88 14.63
CA SER A 259 -13.22 2.62 14.26
C SER A 259 -13.97 1.96 15.42
N VAL A 260 -13.39 1.87 16.61
CA VAL A 260 -14.08 1.29 17.78
C VAL A 260 -15.28 2.13 18.22
N SER A 261 -15.22 3.46 18.02
CA SER A 261 -16.36 4.36 18.29
C SER A 261 -17.48 4.15 17.27
N GLN A 262 -17.17 3.97 15.99
CA GLN A 262 -18.17 3.67 14.96
C GLN A 262 -18.90 2.34 15.19
N TYR A 263 -18.23 1.35 15.75
CA TYR A 263 -18.85 0.09 16.17
C TYR A 263 -19.64 0.21 17.50
N GLY A 264 -19.65 1.38 18.13
CA GLY A 264 -20.38 1.62 19.39
C GLY A 264 -19.74 0.95 20.61
N ILE A 265 -18.45 0.57 20.53
CA ILE A 265 -17.70 -0.04 21.63
C ILE A 265 -17.40 1.01 22.71
N ILE A 266 -17.10 2.23 22.28
CA ILE A 266 -17.01 3.41 23.14
C ILE A 266 -18.03 4.46 22.68
N PRO A 267 -18.56 5.29 23.61
CA PRO A 267 -19.48 6.36 23.24
C PRO A 267 -18.85 7.31 22.21
N PHE A 268 -19.63 7.76 21.24
CA PHE A 268 -19.13 8.61 20.14
C PHE A 268 -18.44 9.89 20.64
N ALA A 269 -19.00 10.56 21.66
CA ALA A 269 -18.41 11.77 22.23
C ALA A 269 -17.04 11.49 22.86
N GLU A 270 -16.93 10.41 23.63
CA GLU A 270 -15.65 9.98 24.23
C GLU A 270 -14.63 9.59 23.15
N GLY A 271 -15.06 8.81 22.15
CA GLY A 271 -14.20 8.42 21.02
C GLY A 271 -13.70 9.61 20.22
N SER A 272 -14.54 10.62 20.03
CA SER A 272 -14.18 11.88 19.38
C SER A 272 -13.12 12.67 20.16
N GLU A 273 -13.24 12.77 21.47
CA GLU A 273 -12.27 13.45 22.34
C GLU A 273 -10.90 12.72 22.33
N LEU A 274 -10.91 11.40 22.49
CA LEU A 274 -9.70 10.58 22.46
C LEU A 274 -9.00 10.61 21.08
N MET A 275 -9.79 10.58 20.00
CA MET A 275 -9.28 10.70 18.64
C MET A 275 -8.59 12.03 18.43
N MET A 276 -9.22 13.15 18.84
CA MET A 276 -8.63 14.49 18.71
C MET A 276 -7.36 14.64 19.52
N ALA A 277 -7.32 14.14 20.76
CA ALA A 277 -6.11 14.19 21.59
C ALA A 277 -4.93 13.48 20.91
N SER A 278 -5.19 12.33 20.27
CA SER A 278 -4.17 11.58 19.54
C SER A 278 -3.74 12.29 18.24
N ILE A 279 -4.68 12.92 17.51
CA ILE A 279 -4.37 13.74 16.33
C ILE A 279 -3.50 14.93 16.70
N ASP A 280 -3.90 15.68 17.74
CA ASP A 280 -3.19 16.88 18.17
C ASP A 280 -1.75 16.53 18.58
N ARG A 281 -1.57 15.42 19.32
CA ARG A 281 -0.23 14.96 19.70
C ARG A 281 0.61 14.54 18.48
N ALA A 282 0.04 13.81 17.54
CA ALA A 282 0.73 13.41 16.32
C ALA A 282 1.19 14.63 15.50
N LEU A 283 0.33 15.66 15.36
CA LEU A 283 0.65 16.87 14.60
C LEU A 283 1.57 17.85 15.38
N GLU A 284 1.60 17.80 16.71
CA GLU A 284 2.59 18.50 17.53
C GLU A 284 4.00 17.91 17.27
N LEU A 285 4.11 16.58 17.22
CA LEU A 285 5.36 15.86 16.99
C LEU A 285 5.83 15.99 15.53
N ASP A 286 4.93 15.74 14.59
CA ASP A 286 5.16 15.87 13.13
C ASP A 286 4.02 16.65 12.46
N PRO A 287 4.18 17.96 12.24
CA PRO A 287 3.15 18.78 11.58
C PRO A 287 2.80 18.36 10.15
N LYS A 288 3.60 17.50 9.52
CA LYS A 288 3.38 16.99 8.15
C LYS A 288 2.86 15.56 8.14
N ASN A 289 2.56 14.98 9.30
CA ASN A 289 2.11 13.59 9.40
C ASN A 289 0.84 13.34 8.59
N GLU A 290 0.97 12.60 7.50
CA GLU A 290 -0.13 12.34 6.54
C GLU A 290 -1.24 11.51 7.17
N ILE A 291 -0.89 10.57 8.07
CA ILE A 291 -1.86 9.71 8.77
C ILE A 291 -2.72 10.56 9.71
N ALA A 292 -2.09 11.47 10.44
CA ALA A 292 -2.79 12.40 11.35
C ALA A 292 -3.69 13.38 10.58
N HIS A 293 -3.22 13.92 9.45
CA HIS A 293 -4.05 14.77 8.59
C HIS A 293 -5.25 14.01 8.03
N ARG A 294 -5.08 12.75 7.62
CA ARG A 294 -6.17 11.88 7.19
C ARG A 294 -7.17 11.63 8.32
N ALA A 295 -6.68 11.34 9.54
CA ALA A 295 -7.53 11.16 10.71
C ALA A 295 -8.34 12.42 11.01
N LEU A 296 -7.72 13.60 10.92
CA LEU A 296 -8.38 14.89 11.11
C LEU A 296 -9.47 15.14 10.07
N ALA A 297 -9.24 14.77 8.81
CA ALA A 297 -10.24 14.88 7.75
C ALA A 297 -11.44 13.97 8.01
N ILE A 298 -11.23 12.73 8.46
CA ILE A 298 -12.29 11.80 8.86
C ILE A 298 -13.09 12.38 10.01
N HIS A 299 -12.43 12.87 11.05
CA HIS A 299 -13.07 13.48 12.21
C HIS A 299 -13.98 14.64 11.83
N ARG A 300 -13.50 15.57 10.97
CA ARG A 300 -14.29 16.72 10.50
C ARG A 300 -15.44 16.36 9.56
N GLY A 301 -15.32 15.26 8.83
CA GLY A 301 -16.38 14.74 7.95
C GLY A 301 -17.47 13.94 8.67
N SER A 302 -17.27 13.63 9.95
CA SER A 302 -18.21 12.88 10.79
C SER A 302 -19.19 13.79 11.57
N PHE A 303 -19.06 15.10 11.42
CA PHE A 303 -19.94 16.14 11.91
C PHE A 303 -20.54 16.89 10.72
#